data_5532d9b1d2e32c3fdb378cbbccfcaf55
#
_entry.id   5532d9b1d2e32c3fdb378cbbccfcaf55
#
_cell.length_a   1.000
_cell.length_b   1.000
_cell.length_c   1.000
_cell.angle_alpha   90.00
_cell.angle_beta   90.00
_cell.angle_gamma   90.00
#
_symmetry.space_group_name_H-M   'P 1'
#
loop_
_entity.id
_entity.type
_entity.pdbx_description
1 polymer ?
#
loop_
_entity_poly.entity_id
_entity_poly.type
_entity_poly.pdbx_seq_one_letter_code
_entity_poly.pdbx_strand_id
1 'polypeptide(L)'
;VASEAYELASTLFASLLALGITDVVVSPGSRSTPLALAAQRLVPERVHVVLDERAAGFVALGLARTTGRPAVLVCTSGSAVGHYLPAVLEADLSE
;
A
#
# COMPACT_ATOMS: atom_id res chain seq x y z
N VAL A 1 -9.71 -0.12 -21.12
CA VAL A 1 -10.65 -0.66 -20.18
C VAL A 1 -9.88 -1.05 -18.91
N ALA A 2 -10.20 -2.21 -18.32
CA ALA A 2 -9.48 -2.67 -17.13
C ALA A 2 -7.98 -2.71 -17.35
N SER A 3 -7.54 -2.99 -18.58
CA SER A 3 -6.12 -3.07 -18.91
C SER A 3 -5.40 -1.72 -18.81
N GLU A 4 -6.08 -0.61 -19.10
CA GLU A 4 -5.44 0.70 -18.99
C GLU A 4 -5.14 1.06 -17.55
N ALA A 5 -6.11 0.82 -16.67
CA ALA A 5 -5.89 1.08 -15.24
C ALA A 5 -4.80 0.16 -14.69
N TYR A 6 -4.77 -1.09 -15.14
CA TYR A 6 -3.75 -2.03 -14.71
C TYR A 6 -2.37 -1.62 -15.21
N GLU A 7 -2.27 -1.17 -16.47
CA GLU A 7 -1.00 -0.72 -17.01
C GLU A 7 -0.46 0.50 -16.27
N LEU A 8 -1.34 1.44 -15.96
CA LEU A 8 -0.95 2.61 -15.18
C LEU A 8 -0.47 2.21 -13.79
N ALA A 9 -1.19 1.30 -13.14
CA ALA A 9 -0.81 0.80 -11.82
C ALA A 9 0.54 0.07 -11.88
N SER A 10 0.77 -0.73 -12.91
CA SER A 10 2.03 -1.45 -13.07
C SER A 10 3.19 -0.49 -13.25
N THR A 11 2.99 0.56 -14.04
CA THR A 11 4.02 1.60 -14.24
C THR A 11 4.32 2.30 -12.93
N LEU A 12 3.29 2.63 -12.15
CA LEU A 12 3.47 3.26 -10.85
C LEU A 12 4.30 2.37 -9.93
N PHE A 13 3.94 1.10 -9.81
CA PHE A 13 4.67 0.18 -8.93
C PHE A 13 6.09 -0.06 -9.39
N ALA A 14 6.32 -0.15 -10.70
CA ALA A 14 7.68 -0.28 -11.22
C ALA A 14 8.53 0.91 -10.81
N SER A 15 7.96 2.13 -10.88
CA SER A 15 8.66 3.34 -10.46
C SER A 15 8.95 3.33 -8.96
N LEU A 16 7.99 2.91 -8.14
CA LEU A 16 8.17 2.84 -6.69
C LEU A 16 9.24 1.83 -6.31
N LEU A 17 9.27 0.68 -7.00
CA LEU A 17 10.30 -0.33 -6.76
C LEU A 17 11.68 0.20 -7.10
N ALA A 18 11.79 0.96 -8.19
CA ALA A 18 13.06 1.58 -8.58
C ALA A 18 13.55 2.57 -7.52
N LEU A 19 12.62 3.17 -6.75
CA LEU A 19 12.96 4.08 -5.65
C LEU A 19 13.25 3.35 -4.33
N GLY A 20 13.16 2.02 -4.32
CA GLY A 20 13.47 1.22 -3.14
C GLY A 20 12.30 0.90 -2.24
N ILE A 21 11.07 1.22 -2.67
CA ILE A 21 9.87 0.87 -1.91
C ILE A 21 9.47 -0.54 -2.31
N THR A 22 9.48 -1.48 -1.37
CA THR A 22 9.29 -2.89 -1.68
C THR A 22 8.07 -3.53 -1.02
N ASP A 23 7.59 -2.99 0.09
CA ASP A 23 6.46 -3.59 0.80
C ASP A 23 5.16 -2.85 0.49
N VAL A 24 4.10 -3.61 0.23
CA VAL A 24 2.79 -3.06 -0.11
C VAL A 24 1.76 -3.68 0.83
N VAL A 25 1.02 -2.83 1.53
CA VAL A 25 -0.05 -3.26 2.42
C VAL A 25 -1.38 -2.92 1.76
N VAL A 26 -2.18 -3.93 1.47
CA VAL A 26 -3.42 -3.79 0.71
C VAL A 26 -4.61 -4.07 1.60
N SER A 27 -5.52 -3.10 1.67
CA SER A 27 -6.85 -3.32 2.25
C SER A 27 -7.83 -3.43 1.07
N PRO A 28 -8.38 -4.61 0.82
CA PRO A 28 -9.11 -4.88 -0.42
C PRO A 28 -10.34 -4.02 -0.63
N GLY A 29 -10.64 -3.71 -1.89
CA GLY A 29 -11.83 -2.99 -2.30
C GLY A 29 -11.86 -2.98 -3.82
N SER A 30 -13.07 -2.89 -4.39
CA SER A 30 -13.21 -3.03 -5.84
C SER A 30 -12.47 -1.97 -6.63
N ARG A 31 -12.41 -0.74 -6.11
CA ARG A 31 -11.75 0.36 -6.81
C ARG A 31 -10.24 0.27 -6.77
N SER A 32 -9.69 -0.48 -5.84
CA SER A 32 -8.24 -0.66 -5.73
C SER A 32 -7.74 -1.92 -6.45
N THR A 33 -8.63 -2.64 -7.14
CA THR A 33 -8.27 -3.90 -7.80
C THR A 33 -7.09 -3.77 -8.76
N PRO A 34 -7.01 -2.75 -9.64
CA PRO A 34 -5.85 -2.64 -10.54
C PRO A 34 -4.53 -2.50 -9.78
N LEU A 35 -4.52 -1.72 -8.70
CA LEU A 35 -3.32 -1.54 -7.88
C LEU A 35 -2.95 -2.82 -7.17
N ALA A 36 -3.94 -3.51 -6.59
CA ALA A 36 -3.71 -4.76 -5.87
C ALA A 36 -3.16 -5.85 -6.81
N LEU A 37 -3.72 -5.95 -8.02
CA LEU A 37 -3.27 -6.94 -9.00
C LEU A 37 -1.85 -6.63 -9.47
N ALA A 38 -1.55 -5.35 -9.71
CA ALA A 38 -0.20 -4.96 -10.14
C ALA A 38 0.83 -5.29 -9.06
N ALA A 39 0.52 -4.99 -7.80
CA ALA A 39 1.42 -5.30 -6.69
C ALA A 39 1.63 -6.80 -6.57
N GLN A 40 0.55 -7.59 -6.67
CA GLN A 40 0.62 -9.04 -6.55
C GLN A 40 1.48 -9.64 -7.65
N ARG A 41 1.45 -9.05 -8.82
CA ARG A 41 2.25 -9.56 -9.96
C ARG A 41 3.72 -9.17 -9.84
N LEU A 42 3.99 -7.95 -9.41
CA LEU A 42 5.37 -7.43 -9.40
C LEU A 42 6.13 -7.82 -8.14
N VAL A 43 5.48 -7.85 -6.99
CA VAL A 43 6.13 -8.14 -5.71
C VAL A 43 5.28 -9.06 -4.85
N PRO A 44 4.94 -10.28 -5.33
CA PRO A 44 4.00 -11.13 -4.61
C PRO A 44 4.42 -11.48 -3.19
N GLU A 45 5.72 -11.62 -2.94
CA GLU A 45 6.22 -11.96 -1.60
C GLU A 45 6.27 -10.76 -0.67
N ARG A 46 5.96 -9.57 -1.16
CA ARG A 46 5.97 -8.34 -0.37
C ARG A 46 4.59 -7.72 -0.21
N VAL A 47 3.55 -8.41 -0.69
CA VAL A 47 2.18 -7.93 -0.55
C VAL A 47 1.59 -8.50 0.74
N HIS A 48 1.10 -7.60 1.59
CA HIS A 48 0.49 -7.94 2.86
C HIS A 48 -0.97 -7.51 2.81
N VAL A 49 -1.89 -8.46 2.89
CA VAL A 49 -3.32 -8.17 2.85
C VAL A 49 -3.83 -8.00 4.27
N VAL A 50 -4.35 -6.83 4.58
CA VAL A 50 -4.91 -6.52 5.89
C VAL A 50 -6.28 -5.89 5.67
N LEU A 51 -7.33 -6.57 6.09
CA LEU A 51 -8.70 -6.15 5.78
C LEU A 51 -9.08 -4.82 6.38
N ASP A 52 -8.66 -4.56 7.60
CA ASP A 52 -8.97 -3.33 8.31
C ASP A 52 -7.92 -2.26 8.00
N GLU A 53 -8.35 -1.14 7.41
CA GLU A 53 -7.44 -0.06 7.03
C GLU A 53 -6.68 0.51 8.22
N ARG A 54 -7.32 0.60 9.37
CA ARG A 54 -6.65 1.12 10.56
C ARG A 54 -5.49 0.22 10.96
N ALA A 55 -5.71 -1.09 10.98
CA ALA A 55 -4.66 -2.06 11.25
C ALA A 55 -3.59 -2.04 10.16
N ALA A 56 -4.02 -1.89 8.89
CA ALA A 56 -3.10 -1.83 7.76
C ALA A 56 -2.12 -0.67 7.91
N GLY A 57 -2.60 0.48 8.38
CA GLY A 57 -1.72 1.63 8.61
C GLY A 57 -0.62 1.31 9.60
N PHE A 58 -0.94 0.63 10.70
CA PHE A 58 0.07 0.26 11.69
C PHE A 58 0.99 -0.85 11.19
N VAL A 59 0.50 -1.78 10.38
CA VAL A 59 1.36 -2.79 9.75
C VAL A 59 2.38 -2.11 8.85
N ALA A 60 1.93 -1.16 8.03
CA ALA A 60 2.83 -0.43 7.15
C ALA A 60 3.88 0.35 7.93
N LEU A 61 3.48 0.98 9.03
CA LEU A 61 4.41 1.70 9.90
C LEU A 61 5.48 0.77 10.46
N GLY A 62 5.07 -0.41 10.93
CA GLY A 62 6.01 -1.41 11.45
C GLY A 62 6.99 -1.88 10.39
N LEU A 63 6.50 -2.12 9.18
CA LEU A 63 7.35 -2.52 8.06
C LEU A 63 8.35 -1.41 7.72
N ALA A 64 7.89 -0.16 7.68
CA ALA A 64 8.77 0.96 7.36
C ALA A 64 9.86 1.12 8.41
N ARG A 65 9.53 0.97 9.68
CA ARG A 65 10.53 1.07 10.75
C ARG A 65 11.54 -0.07 10.71
N THR A 66 11.05 -1.28 10.41
CA THR A 66 11.91 -2.47 10.36
C THR A 66 12.86 -2.43 9.17
N THR A 67 12.35 -2.03 8.01
CA THR A 67 13.14 -2.04 6.77
C THR A 67 13.94 -0.75 6.55
N GLY A 68 13.55 0.32 7.21
CA GLY A 68 14.13 1.65 6.96
C GLY A 68 13.66 2.25 5.63
N ARG A 69 12.58 1.70 5.05
CA ARG A 69 12.04 2.14 3.76
C ARG A 69 10.55 2.38 3.85
N PRO A 70 10.01 3.35 3.12
CA PRO A 70 8.56 3.56 3.11
C PRO A 70 7.83 2.33 2.58
N ALA A 71 6.65 2.08 3.11
CA ALA A 71 5.74 1.05 2.63
C ALA A 71 4.58 1.72 1.92
N VAL A 72 4.03 1.05 0.90
CA VAL A 72 2.89 1.55 0.15
C VAL A 72 1.60 1.03 0.78
N LEU A 73 0.66 1.94 1.01
CA LEU A 73 -0.68 1.57 1.47
C LEU A 73 -1.65 1.69 0.32
N VAL A 74 -2.42 0.64 0.08
CA VAL A 74 -3.44 0.61 -0.96
C VAL A 74 -4.80 0.36 -0.31
N CYS A 75 -5.74 1.24 -0.56
CA CYS A 75 -7.10 1.09 -0.06
C CYS A 75 -8.10 1.54 -1.12
N THR A 76 -9.38 1.38 -0.81
CA THR A 76 -10.45 1.84 -1.68
C THR A 76 -10.83 3.28 -1.35
N SER A 77 -11.88 3.79 -1.99
CA SER A 77 -12.35 5.16 -1.80
C SER A 77 -13.17 5.29 -0.51
N GLY A 78 -13.70 6.50 -0.27
CA GLY A 78 -14.57 6.78 0.87
C GLY A 78 -13.79 7.05 2.13
N SER A 79 -14.32 6.59 3.25
CA SER A 79 -13.70 6.84 4.56
C SER A 79 -12.46 5.98 4.83
N ALA A 80 -12.13 5.06 3.92
CA ALA A 80 -11.01 4.15 4.11
C ALA A 80 -9.71 4.88 4.42
N VAL A 81 -9.43 5.96 3.70
CA VAL A 81 -8.21 6.75 3.90
C VAL A 81 -8.16 7.35 5.31
N GLY A 82 -9.32 7.76 5.84
CA GLY A 82 -9.39 8.33 7.19
C GLY A 82 -8.95 7.36 8.28
N HIS A 83 -9.07 6.08 8.05
CA HIS A 83 -8.68 5.07 9.03
C HIS A 83 -7.17 4.95 9.20
N TYR A 84 -6.40 5.56 8.31
CA TYR A 84 -4.94 5.58 8.46
C TYR A 84 -4.45 6.66 9.40
N LEU A 85 -5.31 7.60 9.80
CA LEU A 85 -4.91 8.75 10.60
C LEU A 85 -4.18 8.36 11.88
N PRO A 86 -4.62 7.38 12.67
CA PRO A 86 -3.88 7.00 13.89
C PRO A 86 -2.44 6.59 13.60
N ALA A 87 -2.21 5.83 12.54
CA ALA A 87 -0.85 5.40 12.18
C ALA A 87 -0.01 6.56 11.68
N VAL A 88 -0.61 7.47 10.90
CA VAL A 88 0.08 8.66 10.40
C VAL A 88 0.53 9.55 11.56
N LEU A 89 -0.34 9.73 12.54
CA LEU A 89 0.01 10.52 13.73
C LEU A 89 1.15 9.86 14.49
N GLU A 90 1.12 8.54 14.66
CA GLU A 90 2.18 7.83 15.34
C GLU A 90 3.50 7.94 14.59
N ALA A 91 3.46 7.82 13.26
CA ALA A 91 4.65 7.96 12.44
C ALA A 91 5.27 9.35 12.60
N ASP A 92 4.42 10.39 12.59
CA ASP A 92 4.90 11.76 12.74
C ASP A 92 5.54 12.01 14.10
N LEU A 93 4.91 11.48 15.16
CA LEU A 93 5.39 11.72 16.53
C LEU A 93 6.66 10.93 16.85
N SER A 94 6.90 9.82 16.16
CA SER A 94 8.01 8.94 16.48
C SER A 94 9.25 9.18 15.63
N GLU A 95 9.21 10.15 14.77
CA GLU A 95 10.32 10.44 13.87
C GLU A 95 11.59 10.96 14.58
#